data_f6268700a6fac6f8094b0403a4f63a25
#
_entry.id   f6268700a6fac6f8094b0403a4f63a25
#
_cell.length_a   1.000
_cell.length_b   1.000
_cell.length_c   1.000
_cell.angle_alpha   90.00
_cell.angle_beta   90.00
_cell.angle_gamma   90.00
#
_symmetry.space_group_name_H-M   'P 1'
#
loop_
_entity.id
_entity.type
_entity.pdbx_description
1 polymer ?
#
loop_
_entity_poly.entity_id
_entity_poly.type
_entity_poly.pdbx_seq_one_letter_code
_entity_poly.pdbx_strand_id
1 'polypeptide(L)'
;MTVAGMAQSIEEIRRHTDVPICVDTEGAQIRTANVDERDYNVDDTVVFGPEQITPPEAWTQIRPGDTMIIGFDGLQVRVLESDTYVMTCQCTRSGRLSPNKGVHVAEHEVTLPALSRKDHQAITRARAMGVDTFALSFTQNAQSIEQFERLLPGHRLIYKIETRSAMADLANMFREGRQFLIDRGDLGKEIGAEQVPVAQRRVMRQRGLTPGTQVYMATNFLESMITRSEPTRAEISDVYTALEQGADGLVLAAETAIGDHPMECVRQVHRIFQVYQQNGGTAT
;
A
#
# COMPACT_ATOMS: atom_id res chain seq x y z
N MET A 1 1.48 -7.91 -11.17
CA MET A 1 2.08 -9.27 -11.36
C MET A 1 0.97 -10.26 -11.66
N THR A 2 1.19 -11.29 -12.50
CA THR A 2 0.23 -12.40 -12.70
C THR A 2 0.37 -13.43 -11.59
N VAL A 3 -0.66 -14.27 -11.38
CA VAL A 3 -0.60 -15.38 -10.39
C VAL A 3 0.52 -16.37 -10.73
N ALA A 4 0.76 -16.63 -12.02
CA ALA A 4 1.89 -17.45 -12.48
C ALA A 4 3.25 -16.80 -12.17
N GLY A 5 3.38 -15.50 -12.42
CA GLY A 5 4.60 -14.75 -12.09
C GLY A 5 4.88 -14.72 -10.58
N MET A 6 3.85 -14.55 -9.75
CA MET A 6 3.99 -14.68 -8.29
C MET A 6 4.53 -16.07 -7.89
N ALA A 7 3.98 -17.13 -8.46
CA ALA A 7 4.44 -18.49 -8.17
C ALA A 7 5.91 -18.69 -8.56
N GLN A 8 6.33 -18.20 -9.72
CA GLN A 8 7.74 -18.23 -10.15
C GLN A 8 8.64 -17.44 -9.20
N SER A 9 8.21 -16.25 -8.76
CA SER A 9 8.98 -15.46 -7.79
C SER A 9 9.14 -16.18 -6.44
N ILE A 10 8.08 -16.85 -5.93
CA ILE A 10 8.14 -17.65 -4.71
C ILE A 10 9.16 -18.80 -4.86
N GLU A 11 9.13 -19.52 -5.97
CA GLU A 11 10.07 -20.61 -6.26
C GLU A 11 11.51 -20.09 -6.33
N GLU A 12 11.73 -18.95 -6.99
CA GLU A 12 13.05 -18.35 -7.12
C GLU A 12 13.60 -17.90 -5.77
N ILE A 13 12.81 -17.17 -4.96
CA ILE A 13 13.22 -16.74 -3.63
C ILE A 13 13.65 -17.94 -2.77
N ARG A 14 12.88 -19.01 -2.78
CA ARG A 14 13.14 -20.23 -1.99
C ARG A 14 14.40 -21.00 -2.39
N ARG A 15 14.93 -20.77 -3.59
CA ARG A 15 16.23 -21.33 -3.99
C ARG A 15 17.40 -20.64 -3.28
N HIS A 16 17.19 -19.44 -2.78
CA HIS A 16 18.26 -18.59 -2.23
C HIS A 16 18.14 -18.36 -0.72
N THR A 17 16.95 -18.57 -0.13
CA THR A 17 16.73 -18.27 1.28
C THR A 17 15.52 -19.01 1.86
N ASP A 18 15.58 -19.28 3.16
CA ASP A 18 14.47 -19.84 3.97
C ASP A 18 13.67 -18.74 4.70
N VAL A 19 13.92 -17.46 4.41
CA VAL A 19 13.19 -16.34 5.03
C VAL A 19 11.70 -16.46 4.68
N PRO A 20 10.79 -16.27 5.68
CA PRO A 20 9.36 -16.33 5.43
C PRO A 20 8.92 -15.36 4.32
N ILE A 21 8.08 -15.87 3.42
CA ILE A 21 7.51 -15.07 2.33
C ILE A 21 6.12 -14.62 2.77
N CYS A 22 5.85 -13.33 2.64
CA CYS A 22 4.51 -12.75 2.76
C CYS A 22 3.96 -12.46 1.36
N VAL A 23 2.76 -12.94 1.07
CA VAL A 23 2.04 -12.58 -0.16
C VAL A 23 1.08 -11.44 0.15
N ASP A 24 1.33 -10.31 -0.51
CA ASP A 24 0.51 -9.11 -0.44
C ASP A 24 -0.61 -9.17 -1.48
N THR A 25 -1.86 -8.91 -1.08
CA THR A 25 -3.00 -8.85 -2.00
C THR A 25 -2.98 -7.54 -2.79
N GLU A 26 -3.65 -7.50 -3.95
CA GLU A 26 -3.89 -6.23 -4.65
C GLU A 26 -4.94 -5.39 -3.91
N GLY A 27 -5.88 -6.05 -3.25
CA GLY A 27 -6.89 -5.42 -2.40
C GLY A 27 -7.90 -4.55 -3.14
N ALA A 28 -8.62 -3.75 -2.38
CA ALA A 28 -9.69 -2.88 -2.86
C ALA A 28 -9.13 -1.59 -3.49
N GLN A 29 -8.41 -1.72 -4.61
CA GLN A 29 -7.80 -0.58 -5.31
C GLN A 29 -8.34 -0.45 -6.73
N ILE A 30 -8.68 0.78 -7.13
CA ILE A 30 -8.98 1.10 -8.53
C ILE A 30 -7.67 1.16 -9.31
N ARG A 31 -7.67 0.62 -10.52
CA ARG A 31 -6.52 0.68 -11.42
C ARG A 31 -6.92 0.98 -12.85
N THR A 32 -6.03 1.60 -13.59
CA THR A 32 -6.12 1.68 -15.04
C THR A 32 -5.86 0.32 -15.67
N ALA A 33 -6.61 -0.04 -16.72
CA ALA A 33 -6.43 -1.25 -17.52
C ALA A 33 -6.64 -0.90 -19.00
N ASN A 34 -6.04 -1.67 -19.89
CA ASN A 34 -6.26 -1.55 -21.34
C ASN A 34 -6.15 -0.12 -21.89
N VAL A 35 -5.34 0.73 -21.26
CA VAL A 35 -5.06 2.09 -21.73
C VAL A 35 -3.76 2.11 -22.52
N ASP A 36 -3.69 2.94 -23.55
CA ASP A 36 -2.46 3.23 -24.25
C ASP A 36 -1.59 4.18 -23.41
N GLU A 37 -0.28 3.95 -23.40
CA GLU A 37 0.64 4.86 -22.74
C GLU A 37 0.69 6.19 -23.46
N ARG A 38 0.37 7.27 -22.74
CA ARG A 38 0.35 8.61 -23.30
C ARG A 38 0.60 9.67 -22.23
N ASP A 39 1.34 10.71 -22.61
CA ASP A 39 1.51 11.92 -21.81
C ASP A 39 0.37 12.90 -22.10
N TYR A 40 -0.17 13.51 -21.04
CA TYR A 40 -1.22 14.51 -21.09
C TYR A 40 -0.75 15.81 -20.44
N ASN A 41 -1.10 16.92 -21.07
CA ASN A 41 -0.88 18.25 -20.53
C ASN A 41 -2.17 18.81 -19.90
N VAL A 42 -2.02 19.84 -19.07
CA VAL A 42 -3.16 20.57 -18.52
C VAL A 42 -4.08 21.01 -19.67
N ASP A 43 -5.38 20.89 -19.44
CA ASP A 43 -6.48 21.17 -20.37
C ASP A 43 -6.69 20.11 -21.47
N ASP A 44 -5.85 19.11 -21.63
CA ASP A 44 -6.10 18.00 -22.53
C ASP A 44 -7.37 17.23 -22.12
N THR A 45 -8.11 16.76 -23.12
CA THR A 45 -9.24 15.85 -22.90
C THR A 45 -8.75 14.42 -22.78
N VAL A 46 -9.15 13.74 -21.71
CA VAL A 46 -8.88 12.32 -21.45
C VAL A 46 -10.20 11.57 -21.47
N VAL A 47 -10.28 10.51 -22.24
CA VAL A 47 -11.51 9.71 -22.36
C VAL A 47 -11.21 8.28 -21.92
N PHE A 48 -12.07 7.75 -21.06
CA PHE A 48 -12.02 6.36 -20.61
C PHE A 48 -13.26 5.59 -21.05
N GLY A 49 -13.07 4.33 -21.44
CA GLY A 49 -14.11 3.32 -21.51
C GLY A 49 -14.17 2.48 -20.24
N PRO A 50 -15.27 1.75 -19.98
CA PRO A 50 -15.44 0.99 -18.73
C PRO A 50 -14.41 -0.12 -18.54
N GLU A 51 -13.83 -0.65 -19.62
CA GLU A 51 -12.76 -1.66 -19.56
C GLU A 51 -11.40 -1.08 -19.19
N GLN A 52 -11.28 0.24 -19.14
CA GLN A 52 -10.04 0.95 -18.82
C GLN A 52 -9.91 1.32 -17.32
N ILE A 53 -10.98 1.08 -16.57
CA ILE A 53 -11.02 1.26 -15.10
C ILE A 53 -11.39 -0.08 -14.46
N THR A 54 -10.56 -0.57 -13.54
CA THR A 54 -10.80 -1.84 -12.84
C THR A 54 -10.74 -1.64 -11.33
N PRO A 55 -11.51 -2.40 -10.52
CA PRO A 55 -12.56 -3.34 -10.95
C PRO A 55 -13.79 -2.60 -11.51
N PRO A 56 -14.68 -3.31 -12.27
CA PRO A 56 -15.84 -2.68 -12.93
C PRO A 56 -16.78 -1.95 -11.96
N GLU A 57 -16.85 -2.37 -10.70
CA GLU A 57 -17.67 -1.75 -9.65
C GLU A 57 -17.24 -0.31 -9.35
N ALA A 58 -16.02 0.07 -9.69
CA ALA A 58 -15.54 1.44 -9.53
C ALA A 58 -16.18 2.39 -10.55
N TRP A 59 -16.40 1.92 -11.79
CA TRP A 59 -16.91 2.75 -12.89
C TRP A 59 -18.18 3.49 -12.53
N THR A 60 -19.16 2.81 -11.94
CA THR A 60 -20.48 3.37 -11.61
C THR A 60 -20.46 4.31 -10.40
N GLN A 61 -19.36 4.37 -9.67
CA GLN A 61 -19.22 5.20 -8.47
C GLN A 61 -18.44 6.49 -8.75
N ILE A 62 -17.69 6.55 -9.86
CA ILE A 62 -16.99 7.77 -10.30
C ILE A 62 -18.00 8.68 -11.01
N ARG A 63 -18.07 9.94 -10.61
CA ARG A 63 -19.14 10.88 -10.98
C ARG A 63 -18.58 12.15 -11.62
N PRO A 64 -19.38 12.87 -12.42
CA PRO A 64 -19.05 14.23 -12.85
C PRO A 64 -18.70 15.12 -11.64
N GLY A 65 -17.58 15.83 -11.73
CA GLY A 65 -17.03 16.65 -10.67
C GLY A 65 -15.93 15.97 -9.83
N ASP A 66 -15.79 14.65 -9.91
CA ASP A 66 -14.71 13.94 -9.23
C ASP A 66 -13.34 14.22 -9.88
N THR A 67 -12.30 14.20 -9.06
CA THR A 67 -10.90 14.28 -9.49
C THR A 67 -10.25 12.92 -9.32
N MET A 68 -9.79 12.32 -10.42
CA MET A 68 -9.00 11.10 -10.41
C MET A 68 -7.51 11.45 -10.41
N ILE A 69 -6.77 10.91 -9.42
CA ILE A 69 -5.31 10.96 -9.34
C ILE A 69 -4.78 9.61 -9.80
N ILE A 70 -3.98 9.60 -10.87
CA ILE A 70 -3.57 8.37 -11.56
C ILE A 70 -2.05 8.19 -11.43
N GLY A 71 -1.65 7.05 -10.84
CA GLY A 71 -0.25 6.68 -10.66
C GLY A 71 0.52 7.55 -9.66
N PHE A 72 1.81 7.30 -9.58
CA PHE A 72 2.73 8.04 -8.71
C PHE A 72 3.17 9.37 -9.35
N ASP A 73 3.19 9.45 -10.68
CA ASP A 73 3.65 10.62 -11.43
C ASP A 73 2.63 11.76 -11.45
N GLY A 74 1.46 11.52 -10.85
CA GLY A 74 0.54 12.56 -10.47
C GLY A 74 -0.30 13.13 -11.61
N LEU A 75 -0.59 12.37 -12.68
CA LEU A 75 -1.63 12.76 -13.64
C LEU A 75 -2.94 12.95 -12.88
N GLN A 76 -3.54 14.14 -12.97
CA GLN A 76 -4.86 14.40 -12.41
C GLN A 76 -5.83 14.79 -13.51
N VAL A 77 -7.00 14.18 -13.44
CA VAL A 77 -8.07 14.47 -14.38
C VAL A 77 -9.38 14.72 -13.62
N ARG A 78 -10.11 15.76 -14.02
CA ARG A 78 -11.44 16.06 -13.49
C ARG A 78 -12.48 15.45 -14.41
N VAL A 79 -13.40 14.69 -13.87
CA VAL A 79 -14.52 14.10 -14.61
C VAL A 79 -15.50 15.21 -14.97
N LEU A 80 -15.73 15.41 -16.26
CA LEU A 80 -16.71 16.36 -16.78
C LEU A 80 -18.07 15.69 -16.99
N GLU A 81 -18.06 14.52 -17.63
CA GLU A 81 -19.23 13.73 -17.95
C GLU A 81 -18.91 12.25 -17.77
N SER A 82 -19.88 11.47 -17.31
CA SER A 82 -19.76 10.02 -17.17
C SER A 82 -21.10 9.36 -17.42
N ASP A 83 -21.10 8.33 -18.27
CA ASP A 83 -22.23 7.45 -18.49
C ASP A 83 -21.80 5.97 -18.44
N THR A 84 -22.65 5.07 -18.92
CA THR A 84 -22.38 3.61 -18.91
C THR A 84 -21.21 3.22 -19.81
N TYR A 85 -20.90 3.99 -20.84
CA TYR A 85 -19.98 3.63 -21.91
C TYR A 85 -18.73 4.48 -21.96
N VAL A 86 -18.83 5.73 -21.51
CA VAL A 86 -17.76 6.70 -21.66
C VAL A 86 -17.67 7.64 -20.46
N MET A 87 -16.44 7.99 -20.09
CA MET A 87 -16.14 9.01 -19.10
C MET A 87 -15.19 10.01 -19.75
N THR A 88 -15.67 11.25 -19.88
CA THR A 88 -14.90 12.37 -20.43
C THR A 88 -14.33 13.21 -19.29
N CYS A 89 -13.02 13.39 -19.30
CA CYS A 89 -12.29 14.11 -18.27
C CYS A 89 -11.43 15.22 -18.87
N GLN A 90 -11.15 16.24 -18.08
CA GLN A 90 -10.16 17.27 -18.37
C GLN A 90 -8.92 17.05 -17.51
N CYS A 91 -7.74 17.08 -18.13
CA CYS A 91 -6.48 17.04 -17.40
C CYS A 91 -6.28 18.33 -16.62
N THR A 92 -6.14 18.21 -15.29
CA THR A 92 -5.91 19.33 -14.37
C THR A 92 -4.46 19.42 -13.89
N ARG A 93 -3.71 18.32 -14.02
CA ARG A 93 -2.27 18.24 -13.77
C ARG A 93 -1.63 17.30 -14.77
N SER A 94 -0.61 17.80 -15.47
CA SER A 94 0.13 17.02 -16.46
C SER A 94 0.74 15.76 -15.86
N GLY A 95 0.78 14.69 -16.66
CA GLY A 95 1.37 13.41 -16.28
C GLY A 95 1.15 12.35 -17.33
N ARG A 96 1.64 11.14 -17.04
CA ARG A 96 1.57 9.99 -17.95
C ARG A 96 0.44 9.04 -17.54
N LEU A 97 -0.44 8.74 -18.46
CA LEU A 97 -1.38 7.63 -18.38
C LEU A 97 -0.66 6.34 -18.81
N SER A 98 -0.75 5.28 -18.01
CA SER A 98 -0.18 3.97 -18.33
C SER A 98 -1.06 2.86 -17.73
N PRO A 99 -0.98 1.61 -18.23
CA PRO A 99 -1.72 0.49 -17.66
C PRO A 99 -1.27 0.15 -16.23
N ASN A 100 -2.19 -0.46 -15.47
CA ASN A 100 -1.95 -0.96 -14.09
C ASN A 100 -1.53 0.11 -13.07
N LYS A 101 -1.86 1.38 -13.30
CA LYS A 101 -1.63 2.46 -12.33
C LYS A 101 -2.80 2.54 -11.36
N GLY A 102 -2.51 2.73 -10.08
CA GLY A 102 -3.53 3.01 -9.07
C GLY A 102 -4.29 4.29 -9.41
N VAL A 103 -5.60 4.29 -9.20
CA VAL A 103 -6.47 5.45 -9.36
C VAL A 103 -7.09 5.78 -8.01
N HIS A 104 -6.95 7.01 -7.59
CA HIS A 104 -7.57 7.52 -6.37
C HIS A 104 -8.60 8.60 -6.73
N VAL A 105 -9.80 8.53 -6.14
CA VAL A 105 -10.85 9.54 -6.26
C VAL A 105 -10.75 10.46 -5.04
N ALA A 106 -10.47 11.74 -5.27
CA ALA A 106 -10.13 12.67 -4.18
C ALA A 106 -11.33 13.03 -3.29
N GLU A 107 -12.51 13.15 -3.87
CA GLU A 107 -13.69 13.68 -3.21
C GLU A 107 -14.39 12.68 -2.29
N HIS A 108 -14.30 11.37 -2.58
CA HIS A 108 -14.94 10.32 -1.79
C HIS A 108 -14.24 8.98 -1.95
N GLU A 109 -14.49 8.07 -1.03
CA GLU A 109 -14.02 6.69 -1.12
C GLU A 109 -14.95 5.86 -2.01
N VAL A 110 -14.35 5.11 -2.93
CA VAL A 110 -15.06 4.14 -3.77
C VAL A 110 -15.13 2.81 -3.05
N THR A 111 -16.33 2.30 -2.83
CA THR A 111 -16.56 1.03 -2.13
C THR A 111 -16.27 -0.15 -3.04
N LEU A 112 -15.26 -0.93 -2.70
CA LEU A 112 -14.84 -2.11 -3.45
C LEU A 112 -14.84 -3.36 -2.54
N PRO A 113 -14.98 -4.58 -3.10
CA PRO A 113 -14.71 -5.80 -2.38
C PRO A 113 -13.28 -5.80 -1.82
N ALA A 114 -13.09 -6.27 -0.59
CA ALA A 114 -11.78 -6.30 0.06
C ALA A 114 -10.74 -7.16 -0.71
N LEU A 115 -11.21 -8.18 -1.43
CA LEU A 115 -10.40 -9.06 -2.25
C LEU A 115 -10.96 -9.14 -3.68
N SER A 116 -10.08 -8.99 -4.65
CA SER A 116 -10.40 -9.22 -6.06
C SER A 116 -10.45 -10.73 -6.38
N ARG A 117 -11.02 -11.08 -7.54
CA ARG A 117 -10.95 -12.45 -8.05
C ARG A 117 -9.50 -12.96 -8.18
N LYS A 118 -8.60 -12.07 -8.57
CA LYS A 118 -7.17 -12.36 -8.70
C LYS A 118 -6.52 -12.64 -7.33
N ASP A 119 -6.91 -11.91 -6.29
CA ASP A 119 -6.45 -12.17 -4.93
C ASP A 119 -6.83 -13.56 -4.45
N HIS A 120 -8.08 -13.98 -4.66
CA HIS A 120 -8.52 -15.35 -4.34
C HIS A 120 -7.69 -16.42 -5.06
N GLN A 121 -7.35 -16.21 -6.34
CA GLN A 121 -6.49 -17.11 -7.10
C GLN A 121 -5.04 -17.12 -6.57
N ALA A 122 -4.50 -15.94 -6.26
CA ALA A 122 -3.16 -15.77 -5.72
C ALA A 122 -3.02 -16.44 -4.34
N ILE A 123 -3.98 -16.21 -3.44
CA ILE A 123 -4.03 -16.82 -2.12
C ILE A 123 -4.09 -18.35 -2.24
N THR A 124 -4.98 -18.88 -3.10
CA THR A 124 -5.11 -20.32 -3.31
C THR A 124 -3.80 -20.93 -3.79
N ARG A 125 -3.15 -20.30 -4.76
CA ARG A 125 -1.86 -20.77 -5.30
C ARG A 125 -0.74 -20.69 -4.27
N ALA A 126 -0.63 -19.57 -3.55
CA ALA A 126 0.40 -19.38 -2.54
C ALA A 126 0.27 -20.38 -1.38
N ARG A 127 -0.96 -20.67 -0.90
CA ARG A 127 -1.22 -21.70 0.10
C ARG A 127 -0.77 -23.09 -0.39
N ALA A 128 -1.09 -23.45 -1.62
CA ALA A 128 -0.65 -24.72 -2.22
C ALA A 128 0.88 -24.81 -2.32
N MET A 129 1.58 -23.69 -2.33
CA MET A 129 3.04 -23.63 -2.28
C MET A 129 3.59 -23.53 -0.84
N GLY A 130 2.76 -23.64 0.20
CA GLY A 130 3.17 -23.60 1.60
C GLY A 130 3.59 -22.20 2.07
N VAL A 131 3.01 -21.13 1.50
CA VAL A 131 3.13 -19.77 2.05
C VAL A 131 2.21 -19.68 3.26
N ASP A 132 2.74 -19.16 4.36
CA ASP A 132 2.02 -19.08 5.65
C ASP A 132 1.65 -17.66 6.05
N THR A 133 2.18 -16.64 5.38
CA THR A 133 1.95 -15.24 5.72
C THR A 133 1.30 -14.50 4.56
N PHE A 134 0.24 -13.74 4.86
CA PHE A 134 -0.51 -12.95 3.88
C PHE A 134 -0.79 -11.54 4.40
N ALA A 135 -0.73 -10.56 3.53
CA ALA A 135 -1.10 -9.19 3.84
C ALA A 135 -2.35 -8.76 3.07
N LEU A 136 -3.31 -8.16 3.77
CA LEU A 136 -4.51 -7.57 3.20
C LEU A 136 -4.23 -6.09 2.89
N SER A 137 -4.06 -5.78 1.61
CA SER A 137 -3.92 -4.39 1.14
C SER A 137 -5.27 -3.67 1.17
N PHE A 138 -5.23 -2.37 1.34
CA PHE A 138 -6.40 -1.50 1.38
C PHE A 138 -7.47 -2.01 2.35
N THR A 139 -7.05 -2.46 3.54
CA THR A 139 -7.95 -2.83 4.62
C THR A 139 -8.92 -1.68 4.89
N GLN A 140 -10.23 -1.94 4.87
CA GLN A 140 -11.23 -0.91 5.01
C GLN A 140 -11.75 -0.78 6.45
N ASN A 141 -12.03 -1.90 7.10
CA ASN A 141 -12.68 -1.94 8.42
C ASN A 141 -12.53 -3.31 9.10
N ALA A 142 -13.06 -3.45 10.30
CA ALA A 142 -13.05 -4.71 11.05
C ALA A 142 -13.74 -5.86 10.31
N GLN A 143 -14.79 -5.59 9.53
CA GLN A 143 -15.50 -6.62 8.78
C GLN A 143 -14.63 -7.22 7.67
N SER A 144 -13.87 -6.39 6.95
CA SER A 144 -12.92 -6.88 5.93
C SER A 144 -11.82 -7.75 6.53
N ILE A 145 -11.34 -7.39 7.72
CA ILE A 145 -10.39 -8.21 8.50
C ILE A 145 -11.00 -9.58 8.83
N GLU A 146 -12.21 -9.61 9.38
CA GLU A 146 -12.88 -10.86 9.76
C GLU A 146 -13.17 -11.76 8.55
N GLN A 147 -13.44 -11.18 7.39
CA GLN A 147 -13.57 -11.94 6.13
C GLN A 147 -12.24 -12.59 5.73
N PHE A 148 -11.15 -11.85 5.85
CA PHE A 148 -9.81 -12.34 5.52
C PHE A 148 -9.36 -13.43 6.51
N GLU A 149 -9.62 -13.26 7.81
CA GLU A 149 -9.37 -14.26 8.86
C GLU A 149 -10.13 -15.58 8.59
N ARG A 150 -11.39 -15.49 8.17
CA ARG A 150 -12.18 -16.69 7.81
C ARG A 150 -11.66 -17.41 6.56
N LEU A 151 -11.07 -16.69 5.62
CA LEU A 151 -10.49 -17.28 4.40
C LEU A 151 -9.17 -18.00 4.70
N LEU A 152 -8.42 -17.53 5.69
CA LEU A 152 -7.05 -17.95 5.99
C LEU A 152 -6.88 -18.38 7.46
N PRO A 153 -7.67 -19.34 7.97
CA PRO A 153 -7.56 -19.76 9.36
C PRO A 153 -6.18 -20.38 9.64
N GLY A 154 -5.56 -19.96 10.74
CA GLY A 154 -4.26 -20.47 11.18
C GLY A 154 -3.04 -19.88 10.45
N HIS A 155 -3.23 -18.97 9.51
CA HIS A 155 -2.13 -18.28 8.82
C HIS A 155 -1.77 -16.99 9.56
N ARG A 156 -0.54 -16.51 9.36
CA ARG A 156 -0.11 -15.19 9.82
C ARG A 156 -0.67 -14.13 8.89
N LEU A 157 -1.40 -13.17 9.45
CA LEU A 157 -2.11 -12.13 8.69
C LEU A 157 -1.64 -10.73 9.11
N ILE A 158 -1.36 -9.90 8.11
CA ILE A 158 -0.98 -8.50 8.28
C ILE A 158 -2.04 -7.64 7.59
N TYR A 159 -2.56 -6.63 8.29
CA TYR A 159 -3.59 -5.73 7.76
C TYR A 159 -2.98 -4.37 7.46
N LYS A 160 -3.04 -3.96 6.18
CA LYS A 160 -2.41 -2.71 5.77
C LYS A 160 -3.35 -1.53 5.98
N ILE A 161 -2.89 -0.54 6.74
CA ILE A 161 -3.60 0.71 7.01
C ILE A 161 -3.17 1.70 5.93
N GLU A 162 -4.03 1.86 4.93
CA GLU A 162 -3.79 2.62 3.71
C GLU A 162 -4.97 3.52 3.32
N THR A 163 -6.10 3.43 4.04
CA THR A 163 -7.37 4.04 3.65
C THR A 163 -7.94 4.96 4.74
N ARG A 164 -8.79 5.91 4.34
CA ARG A 164 -9.54 6.77 5.27
C ARG A 164 -10.48 5.95 6.14
N SER A 165 -11.12 4.93 5.55
CA SER A 165 -12.04 4.04 6.27
C SER A 165 -11.31 3.26 7.36
N ALA A 166 -10.13 2.70 7.08
CA ALA A 166 -9.30 2.06 8.11
C ALA A 166 -8.97 3.03 9.26
N MET A 167 -8.58 4.26 8.92
CA MET A 167 -8.30 5.28 9.94
C MET A 167 -9.53 5.67 10.77
N ALA A 168 -10.72 5.58 10.20
CA ALA A 168 -11.96 5.84 10.92
C ALA A 168 -12.35 4.68 11.86
N ASP A 169 -12.02 3.43 11.49
CA ASP A 169 -12.44 2.21 12.20
C ASP A 169 -11.35 1.57 13.09
N LEU A 170 -10.23 2.27 13.35
CA LEU A 170 -9.07 1.73 14.08
C LEU A 170 -9.45 1.00 15.38
N ALA A 171 -10.35 1.59 16.19
CA ALA A 171 -10.73 1.03 17.48
C ALA A 171 -11.41 -0.36 17.37
N ASN A 172 -12.18 -0.59 16.30
CA ASN A 172 -12.83 -1.87 16.05
C ASN A 172 -11.90 -2.89 15.39
N MET A 173 -10.93 -2.40 14.60
CA MET A 173 -9.95 -3.24 13.90
C MET A 173 -8.92 -3.84 14.86
N PHE A 174 -8.46 -3.06 15.86
CA PHE A 174 -7.39 -3.48 16.76
C PHE A 174 -7.91 -4.49 17.78
N ARG A 175 -7.33 -5.68 17.76
CA ARG A 175 -7.56 -6.78 18.72
C ARG A 175 -6.25 -7.48 19.01
N GLU A 176 -6.12 -8.06 20.19
CA GLU A 176 -4.94 -8.85 20.58
C GLU A 176 -4.57 -9.91 19.53
N GLY A 177 -3.29 -10.03 19.24
CA GLY A 177 -2.73 -10.97 18.27
C GLY A 177 -2.78 -10.52 16.80
N ARG A 178 -3.48 -9.42 16.49
CA ARG A 178 -3.48 -8.88 15.11
C ARG A 178 -2.20 -8.11 14.82
N GLN A 179 -1.81 -8.16 13.54
CA GLN A 179 -0.64 -7.46 13.02
C GLN A 179 -1.08 -6.44 11.97
N PHE A 180 -0.58 -5.22 12.09
CA PHE A 180 -0.88 -4.13 11.17
C PHE A 180 0.38 -3.61 10.51
N LEU A 181 0.21 -3.02 9.34
CA LEU A 181 1.27 -2.31 8.63
C LEU A 181 0.73 -0.95 8.19
N ILE A 182 1.38 0.12 8.60
CA ILE A 182 1.09 1.47 8.09
C ILE A 182 1.86 1.63 6.78
N ASP A 183 1.17 1.64 5.64
CA ASP A 183 1.76 2.01 4.36
C ASP A 183 1.64 3.53 4.17
N ARG A 184 2.72 4.23 4.46
CA ARG A 184 2.72 5.71 4.49
C ARG A 184 2.56 6.33 3.10
N GLY A 185 2.99 5.62 2.06
CA GLY A 185 2.86 6.06 0.68
C GLY A 185 1.41 6.09 0.20
N ASP A 186 0.71 4.96 0.34
CA ASP A 186 -0.68 4.85 -0.10
C ASP A 186 -1.62 5.61 0.85
N LEU A 187 -1.39 5.55 2.16
CA LEU A 187 -2.14 6.35 3.13
C LEU A 187 -2.02 7.85 2.85
N GLY A 188 -0.82 8.32 2.45
CA GLY A 188 -0.60 9.72 2.12
C GLY A 188 -1.40 10.22 0.90
N LYS A 189 -1.68 9.35 -0.06
CA LYS A 189 -2.57 9.66 -1.19
C LYS A 189 -4.03 9.82 -0.75
N GLU A 190 -4.44 9.02 0.23
CA GLU A 190 -5.80 9.02 0.76
C GLU A 190 -6.11 10.23 1.66
N ILE A 191 -5.20 10.58 2.55
CA ILE A 191 -5.46 11.59 3.60
C ILE A 191 -4.67 12.89 3.43
N GLY A 192 -3.74 12.94 2.46
CA GLY A 192 -2.74 13.99 2.30
C GLY A 192 -1.44 13.67 3.04
N ALA A 193 -0.30 13.92 2.40
CA ALA A 193 1.02 13.60 2.93
C ALA A 193 1.29 14.27 4.29
N GLU A 194 0.80 15.48 4.50
CA GLU A 194 0.93 16.27 5.74
C GLU A 194 0.18 15.62 6.91
N GLN A 195 -0.82 14.79 6.65
CA GLN A 195 -1.59 14.09 7.67
C GLN A 195 -0.96 12.76 8.10
N VAL A 196 -0.04 12.21 7.32
CA VAL A 196 0.60 10.91 7.60
C VAL A 196 1.25 10.87 8.99
N PRO A 197 2.03 11.87 9.44
CA PRO A 197 2.62 11.85 10.78
C PRO A 197 1.59 11.86 11.91
N VAL A 198 0.42 12.47 11.68
CA VAL A 198 -0.70 12.48 12.65
C VAL A 198 -1.38 11.12 12.69
N ALA A 199 -1.67 10.54 11.51
CA ALA A 199 -2.26 9.21 11.37
C ALA A 199 -1.36 8.14 12.01
N GLN A 200 -0.06 8.15 11.71
CA GLN A 200 0.94 7.25 12.28
C GLN A 200 0.89 7.28 13.82
N ARG A 201 0.95 8.46 14.43
CA ARG A 201 0.84 8.60 15.89
C ARG A 201 -0.49 8.10 16.44
N ARG A 202 -1.59 8.28 15.70
CA ARG A 202 -2.91 7.78 16.11
C ARG A 202 -2.94 6.25 16.10
N VAL A 203 -2.39 5.60 15.08
CA VAL A 203 -2.26 4.13 15.00
C VAL A 203 -1.39 3.60 16.13
N MET A 204 -0.22 4.20 16.37
CA MET A 204 0.68 3.78 17.46
C MET A 204 0.06 3.98 18.85
N ARG A 205 -0.75 5.01 19.05
CA ARG A 205 -1.53 5.19 20.27
C ARG A 205 -2.57 4.07 20.44
N GLN A 206 -3.26 3.68 19.35
CA GLN A 206 -4.22 2.57 19.39
C GLN A 206 -3.53 1.24 19.71
N ARG A 207 -2.32 0.99 19.17
CA ARG A 207 -1.48 -0.15 19.54
C ARG A 207 -1.22 -0.18 21.04
N GLY A 208 -0.85 0.95 21.64
CA GLY A 208 -0.62 1.05 23.09
C GLY A 208 -1.84 0.72 23.94
N LEU A 209 -3.05 0.90 23.41
CA LEU A 209 -4.32 0.54 24.08
C LEU A 209 -4.73 -0.93 23.87
N THR A 210 -4.05 -1.66 22.98
CA THR A 210 -4.40 -3.04 22.62
C THR A 210 -3.15 -3.93 22.73
N PRO A 211 -2.83 -4.42 23.94
CA PRO A 211 -1.67 -5.28 24.18
C PRO A 211 -1.65 -6.50 23.25
N GLY A 212 -0.46 -6.96 22.85
CA GLY A 212 -0.30 -8.11 21.96
C GLY A 212 -0.51 -7.80 20.46
N THR A 213 -0.87 -6.56 20.11
CA THR A 213 -0.94 -6.10 18.72
C THR A 213 0.44 -5.65 18.25
N GLN A 214 0.81 -6.02 17.02
CA GLN A 214 2.05 -5.57 16.38
C GLN A 214 1.74 -4.56 15.27
N VAL A 215 2.59 -3.54 15.13
CA VAL A 215 2.48 -2.52 14.08
C VAL A 215 3.82 -2.33 13.38
N TYR A 216 3.84 -2.63 12.10
CA TYR A 216 4.95 -2.36 11.20
C TYR A 216 4.75 -1.01 10.51
N MET A 217 5.83 -0.36 10.14
CA MET A 217 5.79 0.85 9.32
C MET A 217 6.51 0.63 8.00
N ALA A 218 5.89 1.05 6.91
CA ALA A 218 6.39 0.82 5.56
C ALA A 218 6.48 2.11 4.74
N THR A 219 7.32 2.04 3.71
CA THR A 219 7.49 3.03 2.63
C THR A 219 8.14 4.35 3.05
N ASN A 220 8.81 4.98 2.10
CA ASN A 220 9.46 6.30 2.21
C ASN A 220 10.48 6.46 3.36
N PHE A 221 11.14 5.36 3.80
CA PHE A 221 12.18 5.47 4.84
C PHE A 221 13.52 5.94 4.29
N LEU A 222 14.00 5.32 3.22
CA LEU A 222 15.30 5.59 2.61
C LEU A 222 15.13 5.83 1.10
N GLU A 223 14.11 6.59 0.70
CA GLU A 223 13.71 6.78 -0.69
C GLU A 223 14.83 7.39 -1.54
N SER A 224 15.65 8.28 -0.98
CA SER A 224 16.82 8.84 -1.68
C SER A 224 17.83 7.76 -2.07
N MET A 225 17.88 6.64 -1.33
CA MET A 225 18.78 5.52 -1.59
C MET A 225 18.33 4.63 -2.75
N ILE A 226 17.21 4.91 -3.40
CA ILE A 226 16.89 4.28 -4.70
C ILE A 226 18.03 4.52 -5.69
N THR A 227 18.61 5.71 -5.69
CA THR A 227 19.71 6.10 -6.60
C THR A 227 21.00 6.53 -5.88
N ARG A 228 20.95 6.80 -4.58
CA ARG A 228 22.10 7.26 -3.79
C ARG A 228 22.60 6.13 -2.88
N SER A 229 23.90 6.08 -2.65
CA SER A 229 24.53 5.12 -1.73
C SER A 229 24.34 5.45 -0.25
N GLU A 230 23.92 6.68 0.09
CA GLU A 230 23.75 7.15 1.46
C GLU A 230 22.41 7.89 1.63
N PRO A 231 21.73 7.73 2.78
CA PRO A 231 20.49 8.41 3.06
C PRO A 231 20.72 9.88 3.43
N THR A 232 19.67 10.65 3.39
CA THR A 232 19.64 11.99 3.95
C THR A 232 19.54 11.94 5.49
N ARG A 233 19.90 13.06 6.16
CA ARG A 233 19.71 13.18 7.62
C ARG A 233 18.23 13.09 8.03
N ALA A 234 17.32 13.57 7.18
CA ALA A 234 15.88 13.50 7.43
C ALA A 234 15.40 12.04 7.44
N GLU A 235 15.86 11.22 6.51
CA GLU A 235 15.52 9.80 6.45
C GLU A 235 16.08 9.03 7.64
N ILE A 236 17.31 9.31 8.08
CA ILE A 236 17.88 8.73 9.30
C ILE A 236 17.01 9.09 10.52
N SER A 237 16.60 10.36 10.62
CA SER A 237 15.72 10.83 11.70
C SER A 237 14.34 10.17 11.65
N ASP A 238 13.78 9.94 10.46
CA ASP A 238 12.48 9.30 10.27
C ASP A 238 12.51 7.82 10.72
N VAL A 239 13.54 7.08 10.31
CA VAL A 239 13.76 5.69 10.76
C VAL A 239 13.87 5.62 12.29
N TYR A 240 14.68 6.49 12.88
CA TYR A 240 14.88 6.54 14.33
C TYR A 240 13.59 6.89 15.06
N THR A 241 12.85 7.88 14.57
CA THR A 241 11.55 8.30 15.14
C THR A 241 10.51 7.18 15.06
N ALA A 242 10.47 6.41 13.99
CA ALA A 242 9.57 5.26 13.88
C ALA A 242 9.85 4.21 14.98
N LEU A 243 11.13 3.95 15.27
CA LEU A 243 11.55 3.06 16.37
C LEU A 243 11.16 3.65 17.74
N GLU A 244 11.39 4.95 17.97
CA GLU A 244 10.99 5.63 19.22
C GLU A 244 9.48 5.60 19.46
N GLN A 245 8.68 5.63 18.39
CA GLN A 245 7.22 5.50 18.47
C GLN A 245 6.78 4.07 18.78
N GLY A 246 7.70 3.10 18.82
CA GLY A 246 7.43 1.71 19.18
C GLY A 246 6.98 0.86 18.00
N ALA A 247 7.45 1.14 16.78
CA ALA A 247 7.21 0.23 15.65
C ALA A 247 7.82 -1.15 15.95
N ASP A 248 7.05 -2.21 15.73
CA ASP A 248 7.51 -3.60 15.89
C ASP A 248 8.42 -4.05 14.75
N GLY A 249 8.45 -3.30 13.65
CA GLY A 249 9.35 -3.51 12.53
C GLY A 249 9.20 -2.43 11.46
N LEU A 250 10.22 -2.37 10.60
CA LEU A 250 10.28 -1.44 9.47
C LEU A 250 10.29 -2.26 8.18
N VAL A 251 9.54 -1.81 7.18
CA VAL A 251 9.43 -2.46 5.88
C VAL A 251 10.00 -1.54 4.80
N LEU A 252 11.09 -1.96 4.21
CA LEU A 252 11.70 -1.30 3.06
C LEU A 252 10.92 -1.65 1.80
N ALA A 253 10.87 -0.75 0.82
CA ALA A 253 10.05 -0.87 -0.37
C ALA A 253 10.88 -0.69 -1.66
N ALA A 254 10.68 0.39 -2.40
CA ALA A 254 11.32 0.65 -3.67
C ALA A 254 12.86 0.66 -3.57
N GLU A 255 13.41 1.19 -2.48
CA GLU A 255 14.84 1.28 -2.19
C GLU A 255 15.54 -0.09 -2.16
N THR A 256 14.81 -1.16 -1.82
CA THR A 256 15.34 -2.54 -1.86
C THR A 256 14.83 -3.35 -3.04
N ALA A 257 13.66 -3.00 -3.61
CA ALA A 257 13.05 -3.76 -4.69
C ALA A 257 13.60 -3.38 -6.08
N ILE A 258 13.87 -2.11 -6.31
CA ILE A 258 14.31 -1.56 -7.60
C ILE A 258 15.47 -0.58 -7.47
N GLY A 259 15.94 -0.29 -6.26
CA GLY A 259 17.04 0.64 -6.01
C GLY A 259 18.40 0.07 -6.39
N ASP A 260 19.37 0.96 -6.59
CA ASP A 260 20.75 0.60 -6.97
C ASP A 260 21.56 0.07 -5.77
N HIS A 261 21.10 0.33 -4.52
CA HIS A 261 21.86 0.07 -3.29
C HIS A 261 21.07 -0.73 -2.22
N PRO A 262 20.41 -1.87 -2.55
CA PRO A 262 19.51 -2.57 -1.63
C PRO A 262 20.20 -3.06 -0.33
N MET A 263 21.44 -3.53 -0.44
CA MET A 263 22.19 -4.02 0.73
C MET A 263 22.60 -2.89 1.67
N GLU A 264 22.94 -1.73 1.13
CA GLU A 264 23.27 -0.54 1.91
C GLU A 264 22.06 -0.01 2.66
N CYS A 265 20.85 -0.08 2.07
CA CYS A 265 19.59 0.26 2.74
C CYS A 265 19.39 -0.61 3.98
N VAL A 266 19.51 -1.92 3.86
CA VAL A 266 19.38 -2.86 4.99
C VAL A 266 20.43 -2.59 6.07
N ARG A 267 21.69 -2.39 5.66
CA ARG A 267 22.80 -2.07 6.61
C ARG A 267 22.55 -0.75 7.32
N GLN A 268 22.01 0.24 6.61
CA GLN A 268 21.72 1.56 7.20
C GLN A 268 20.62 1.48 8.26
N VAL A 269 19.51 0.79 7.97
CA VAL A 269 18.45 0.55 8.96
C VAL A 269 19.03 -0.19 10.18
N HIS A 270 19.85 -1.21 9.96
CA HIS A 270 20.48 -1.95 11.06
C HIS A 270 21.38 -1.07 11.93
N ARG A 271 22.19 -0.18 11.33
CA ARG A 271 23.02 0.78 12.08
C ARG A 271 22.18 1.72 12.94
N ILE A 272 21.08 2.25 12.37
CA ILE A 272 20.17 3.15 13.10
C ILE A 272 19.53 2.39 14.27
N PHE A 273 19.11 1.15 14.05
CA PHE A 273 18.54 0.29 15.10
C PHE A 273 19.56 0.02 16.23
N GLN A 274 20.83 -0.24 15.92
CA GLN A 274 21.88 -0.38 16.92
C GLN A 274 22.06 0.89 17.77
N VAL A 275 22.07 2.07 17.13
CA VAL A 275 22.12 3.36 17.83
C VAL A 275 20.90 3.54 18.74
N TYR A 276 19.69 3.20 18.26
CA TYR A 276 18.49 3.25 19.07
C TYR A 276 18.59 2.36 20.32
N GLN A 277 19.04 1.11 20.18
CA GLN A 277 19.22 0.20 21.32
C GLN A 277 20.27 0.71 22.32
N GLN A 278 21.41 1.25 21.86
CA GLN A 278 22.46 1.81 22.71
C GLN A 278 22.01 3.01 23.54
N ASN A 279 20.97 3.73 23.08
CA ASN A 279 20.40 4.88 23.78
C ASN A 279 19.12 4.56 24.58
N GLY A 280 18.94 3.30 24.98
CA GLY A 280 17.86 2.87 25.87
C GLY A 280 16.57 2.44 25.15
N GLY A 281 16.60 2.34 23.83
CA GLY A 281 15.50 1.76 23.06
C GLY A 281 15.38 0.26 23.34
N THR A 282 14.17 -0.20 23.60
CA THR A 282 13.87 -1.64 23.75
C THR A 282 13.25 -2.16 22.47
N ALA A 283 13.80 -3.22 21.89
CA ALA A 283 13.09 -4.01 20.90
C ALA A 283 11.90 -4.68 21.59
N THR A 284 10.70 -4.40 21.13
CA THR A 284 9.47 -5.03 21.63
C THR A 284 9.23 -6.36 20.93
#